data_3924fe6019bfc1869ff7dab96c4e7c83
#
_entry.id   3924fe6019bfc1869ff7dab96c4e7c83
#
_cell.length_a   1.000
_cell.length_b   1.000
_cell.length_c   1.000
_cell.angle_alpha   90.00
_cell.angle_beta   90.00
_cell.angle_gamma   90.00
#
_symmetry.space_group_name_H-M   'P 1'
#
loop_
_entity.id
_entity.type
_entity.pdbx_description
1 polymer ?
#
loop_
_entity_poly.entity_id
_entity_poly.type
_entity_poly.pdbx_seq_one_letter_code
_entity_poly.pdbx_strand_id
1 'polypeptide(L)'
;LLSSNLQVFLQSGTGTDQFYWTGFTGDTQVGTITLSTSTLTTTWQRFVFTGTVPSTATQLNIQINKTSTGTAGATDYAEITGVQIDLGTYTASTAPTFRRAGGTIQGELAACQRYYYRISDPAGTQLYTAITVLHDNSAQNSTTVYGVTSNPVPMRTTPTSTEFSNIAFHRNDGTLFAISAVTIDPATDSILGSMYNLTVSGVTAGNVGRVLGNNNSGAYFGVSAEL
;
A
#
# COMPACT_ATOMS: atom_id res chain seq x y z
N LEU A 1 13.00 27.23 1.05
CA LEU A 1 14.14 26.31 1.09
C LEU A 1 14.38 25.84 2.52
N LEU A 2 14.96 24.63 2.67
CA LEU A 2 15.23 24.04 3.98
C LEU A 2 16.16 24.91 4.83
N SER A 3 15.89 24.99 6.12
CA SER A 3 16.75 25.65 7.12
C SER A 3 17.94 24.77 7.54
N SER A 4 17.96 23.50 7.16
CA SER A 4 19.01 22.53 7.48
C SER A 4 19.27 21.57 6.33
N ASN A 5 20.38 20.83 6.40
CA ASN A 5 20.74 19.84 5.40
C ASN A 5 19.73 18.68 5.37
N LEU A 6 19.51 18.16 4.18
CA LEU A 6 18.81 16.89 3.95
C LEU A 6 19.87 15.79 3.84
N GLN A 7 19.73 14.73 4.62
CA GLN A 7 20.63 13.58 4.59
C GLN A 7 19.88 12.35 4.09
N VAL A 8 20.51 11.62 3.20
CA VAL A 8 19.97 10.34 2.70
C VAL A 8 20.96 9.26 3.03
N PHE A 9 20.50 8.21 3.69
CA PHE A 9 21.27 7.04 4.06
C PHE A 9 20.74 5.81 3.35
N LEU A 10 21.64 4.97 2.91
CA LEU A 10 21.36 3.60 2.51
C LEU A 10 21.96 2.69 3.56
N GLN A 11 21.17 1.83 4.14
CA GLN A 11 21.57 0.89 5.19
C GLN A 11 21.21 -0.52 4.77
N SER A 12 22.00 -1.49 5.19
CA SER A 12 21.73 -2.91 4.99
C SER A 12 21.60 -3.62 6.33
N GLY A 13 20.83 -4.70 6.35
CA GLY A 13 20.68 -5.58 7.49
C GLY A 13 20.69 -7.05 7.07
N THR A 14 20.87 -7.95 8.03
CA THR A 14 20.89 -9.41 7.84
C THR A 14 19.62 -10.09 8.36
N GLY A 15 18.63 -9.33 8.81
CA GLY A 15 17.32 -9.82 9.23
C GLY A 15 16.39 -10.08 8.05
N THR A 16 15.13 -10.41 8.35
CA THR A 16 14.08 -10.60 7.35
C THR A 16 12.91 -9.71 7.72
N ASP A 17 12.49 -8.85 6.79
CA ASP A 17 11.32 -7.95 6.91
C ASP A 17 11.29 -7.12 8.22
N GLN A 18 12.47 -6.69 8.67
CA GLN A 18 12.58 -5.87 9.88
C GLN A 18 12.34 -4.40 9.56
N PHE A 19 11.59 -3.75 10.43
CA PHE A 19 11.43 -2.31 10.36
C PHE A 19 12.62 -1.61 11.03
N TYR A 20 13.28 -0.72 10.30
CA TYR A 20 14.53 -0.08 10.73
C TYR A 20 14.46 0.54 12.14
N TRP A 21 13.37 1.25 12.46
CA TRP A 21 13.21 1.93 13.74
C TRP A 21 13.00 1.03 14.96
N THR A 22 12.65 -0.23 14.74
CA THR A 22 12.49 -1.23 15.81
C THR A 22 13.74 -2.08 16.03
N GLY A 23 14.72 -1.92 15.15
CA GLY A 23 16.00 -2.60 15.18
C GLY A 23 16.27 -3.42 13.92
N PHE A 24 17.39 -3.12 13.28
CA PHE A 24 17.87 -3.77 12.06
C PHE A 24 19.00 -4.73 12.45
N THR A 25 18.78 -6.02 12.39
CA THR A 25 19.85 -6.99 12.72
C THR A 25 21.00 -6.82 11.75
N GLY A 26 22.23 -6.68 12.27
CA GLY A 26 23.43 -6.48 11.45
C GLY A 26 23.42 -5.15 10.69
N ASP A 27 22.82 -4.10 11.27
CA ASP A 27 22.74 -2.76 10.65
C ASP A 27 24.13 -2.24 10.25
N THR A 28 24.24 -1.86 8.98
CA THR A 28 25.46 -1.29 8.41
C THR A 28 25.07 -0.19 7.42
N GLN A 29 25.60 1.02 7.63
CA GLN A 29 25.48 2.09 6.66
C GLN A 29 26.36 1.80 5.45
N VAL A 30 25.78 1.58 4.29
CA VAL A 30 26.47 1.21 3.06
C VAL A 30 26.62 2.38 2.09
N GLY A 31 25.88 3.46 2.30
CA GLY A 31 26.01 4.68 1.51
C GLY A 31 25.30 5.87 2.16
N THR A 32 25.78 7.06 1.84
CA THR A 32 25.16 8.33 2.32
C THR A 32 25.43 9.47 1.36
N ILE A 33 24.50 10.44 1.33
CA ILE A 33 24.69 11.73 0.73
C ILE A 33 24.11 12.82 1.64
N THR A 34 24.82 13.92 1.78
CA THR A 34 24.33 15.11 2.48
C THR A 34 24.07 16.21 1.45
N LEU A 35 22.84 16.63 1.33
CA LEU A 35 22.41 17.72 0.48
C LEU A 35 22.33 18.99 1.31
N SER A 36 23.30 19.89 1.11
CA SER A 36 23.36 21.14 1.86
C SER A 36 22.27 22.11 1.39
N THR A 37 21.92 23.04 2.24
CA THR A 37 20.97 24.12 1.90
C THR A 37 21.44 24.98 0.72
N SER A 38 22.76 25.07 0.49
CA SER A 38 23.34 25.76 -0.66
C SER A 38 23.28 24.92 -1.97
N THR A 39 23.14 23.62 -1.87
CA THR A 39 23.05 22.71 -3.02
C THR A 39 21.61 22.58 -3.53
N LEU A 40 20.65 22.64 -2.61
CA LEU A 40 19.22 22.54 -2.94
C LEU A 40 18.70 23.86 -3.51
N THR A 41 17.93 23.78 -4.57
CA THR A 41 17.31 24.93 -5.25
C THR A 41 15.81 24.79 -5.32
N THR A 42 15.12 25.77 -5.88
CA THR A 42 13.66 25.71 -6.16
C THR A 42 13.31 24.97 -7.44
N THR A 43 14.30 24.45 -8.16
CA THR A 43 14.08 23.61 -9.35
C THR A 43 14.39 22.16 -9.04
N TRP A 44 13.70 21.25 -9.72
CA TRP A 44 13.95 19.82 -9.58
C TRP A 44 15.39 19.46 -9.93
N GLN A 45 16.05 18.75 -9.03
CA GLN A 45 17.44 18.30 -9.18
C GLN A 45 17.50 16.80 -8.95
N ARG A 46 18.36 16.10 -9.71
CA ARG A 46 18.65 14.69 -9.51
C ARG A 46 19.91 14.52 -8.68
N PHE A 47 19.83 13.75 -7.63
CA PHE A 47 20.97 13.35 -6.80
C PHE A 47 21.17 11.84 -6.92
N VAL A 48 22.43 11.43 -7.05
CA VAL A 48 22.82 10.02 -7.17
C VAL A 48 23.96 9.76 -6.20
N PHE A 49 23.88 8.69 -5.48
CA PHE A 49 24.99 8.17 -4.69
C PHE A 49 25.03 6.64 -4.78
N THR A 50 26.16 6.06 -4.45
CA THR A 50 26.38 4.61 -4.50
C THR A 50 26.88 4.13 -3.16
N GLY A 51 26.65 2.86 -2.87
CA GLY A 51 27.14 2.17 -1.69
C GLY A 51 27.46 0.71 -2.00
N THR A 52 28.35 0.11 -1.25
CA THR A 52 28.68 -1.30 -1.40
C THR A 52 27.84 -2.11 -0.43
N VAL A 53 26.92 -2.90 -0.94
CA VAL A 53 26.06 -3.77 -0.14
C VAL A 53 26.83 -5.04 0.21
N PRO A 54 26.96 -5.41 1.49
CA PRO A 54 27.60 -6.68 1.88
C PRO A 54 26.87 -7.89 1.28
N SER A 55 27.61 -8.94 0.94
CA SER A 55 27.03 -10.17 0.37
C SER A 55 26.10 -10.92 1.34
N THR A 56 26.19 -10.62 2.63
CA THR A 56 25.33 -11.17 3.69
C THR A 56 24.05 -10.38 3.90
N ALA A 57 23.87 -9.23 3.22
CA ALA A 57 22.68 -8.42 3.38
C ALA A 57 21.45 -9.11 2.79
N THR A 58 20.38 -9.15 3.55
CA THR A 58 19.09 -9.73 3.16
C THR A 58 18.02 -8.65 3.02
N GLN A 59 18.28 -7.44 3.51
CA GLN A 59 17.35 -6.32 3.46
C GLN A 59 18.09 -4.99 3.33
N LEU A 60 17.42 -4.00 2.72
CA LEU A 60 17.91 -2.64 2.56
C LEU A 60 16.89 -1.65 3.10
N ASN A 61 17.39 -0.54 3.63
CA ASN A 61 16.58 0.61 4.05
C ASN A 61 17.13 1.90 3.42
N ILE A 62 16.24 2.72 2.87
CA ILE A 62 16.53 4.12 2.55
C ILE A 62 15.93 4.99 3.63
N GLN A 63 16.75 5.83 4.22
CA GLN A 63 16.33 6.81 5.20
C GLN A 63 16.61 8.21 4.67
N ILE A 64 15.61 9.07 4.70
CA ILE A 64 15.74 10.48 4.32
C ILE A 64 15.45 11.32 5.57
N ASN A 65 16.48 11.95 6.07
CA ASN A 65 16.45 12.68 7.33
C ASN A 65 16.64 14.19 7.14
N LYS A 66 15.86 14.95 7.89
CA LYS A 66 16.06 16.38 8.10
C LYS A 66 16.10 16.67 9.59
N THR A 67 17.12 17.34 10.04
CA THR A 67 17.14 17.90 11.40
C THR A 67 16.55 19.30 11.35
N SER A 68 15.37 19.48 11.92
CA SER A 68 14.75 20.81 12.02
C SER A 68 15.53 21.69 13.00
N THR A 69 15.80 22.93 12.60
CA THR A 69 16.44 23.94 13.43
C THR A 69 15.50 25.13 13.58
N GLY A 70 15.22 25.55 14.82
CA GLY A 70 14.29 26.65 15.11
C GLY A 70 12.83 26.33 14.77
N THR A 71 12.04 27.37 14.56
CA THR A 71 10.62 27.24 14.16
C THR A 71 10.53 27.15 12.64
N ALA A 72 9.94 26.07 12.13
CA ALA A 72 9.73 25.90 10.70
C ALA A 72 8.75 26.95 10.17
N GLY A 73 9.17 27.68 9.13
CA GLY A 73 8.28 28.56 8.37
C GLY A 73 7.48 27.79 7.31
N ALA A 74 6.44 28.42 6.77
CA ALA A 74 5.60 27.83 5.73
C ALA A 74 6.37 27.38 4.46
N THR A 75 7.57 27.92 4.24
CA THR A 75 8.45 27.62 3.11
C THR A 75 9.61 26.66 3.46
N ASP A 76 9.65 26.14 4.69
CA ASP A 76 10.71 25.22 5.14
C ASP A 76 10.30 23.76 4.85
N TYR A 77 10.23 23.41 3.58
CA TYR A 77 9.91 22.05 3.10
C TYR A 77 10.82 21.63 1.96
N ALA A 78 10.88 20.33 1.73
CA ALA A 78 11.46 19.72 0.54
C ALA A 78 10.44 18.78 -0.09
N GLU A 79 10.41 18.79 -1.41
CA GLU A 79 9.62 17.83 -2.20
C GLU A 79 10.57 16.76 -2.74
N ILE A 80 10.16 15.50 -2.65
CA ILE A 80 10.94 14.34 -3.05
C ILE A 80 10.10 13.52 -4.03
N THR A 81 10.71 13.14 -5.14
CA THR A 81 10.08 12.29 -6.15
C THR A 81 11.11 11.39 -6.83
N GLY A 82 10.66 10.35 -7.51
CA GLY A 82 11.51 9.51 -8.33
C GLY A 82 12.62 8.79 -7.56
N VAL A 83 12.33 8.32 -6.33
CA VAL A 83 13.30 7.51 -5.58
C VAL A 83 13.45 6.15 -6.26
N GLN A 84 14.70 5.77 -6.57
CA GLN A 84 15.02 4.51 -7.24
C GLN A 84 16.29 3.90 -6.65
N ILE A 85 16.27 2.60 -6.40
CA ILE A 85 17.45 1.79 -6.07
C ILE A 85 17.69 0.83 -7.23
N ASP A 86 18.92 0.76 -7.69
CA ASP A 86 19.38 -0.23 -8.67
C ASP A 86 20.51 -1.05 -8.08
N LEU A 87 20.39 -2.37 -8.17
CA LEU A 87 21.48 -3.29 -7.84
C LEU A 87 22.36 -3.49 -9.07
N GLY A 88 23.65 -3.40 -8.88
CA GLY A 88 24.64 -3.54 -9.95
C GLY A 88 25.95 -2.85 -9.61
N THR A 89 26.89 -2.86 -10.54
CA THR A 89 28.17 -2.14 -10.40
C THR A 89 28.04 -0.79 -11.07
N TYR A 90 27.71 0.24 -10.29
CA TYR A 90 27.50 1.60 -10.79
C TYR A 90 28.43 2.60 -10.12
N THR A 91 28.70 3.69 -10.81
CA THR A 91 29.22 4.95 -10.28
C THR A 91 28.14 6.01 -10.36
N ALA A 92 28.35 7.15 -9.73
CA ALA A 92 27.40 8.27 -9.84
C ALA A 92 27.15 8.71 -11.29
N SER A 93 28.13 8.54 -12.18
CA SER A 93 28.03 8.90 -13.60
C SER A 93 27.42 7.81 -14.48
N THR A 94 27.48 6.55 -14.06
CA THR A 94 26.93 5.40 -14.80
C THR A 94 25.60 4.89 -14.27
N ALA A 95 25.12 5.48 -13.17
CA ALA A 95 23.83 5.11 -12.59
C ALA A 95 22.70 5.32 -13.61
N PRO A 96 21.79 4.34 -13.75
CA PRO A 96 20.67 4.43 -14.68
C PRO A 96 19.83 5.68 -14.47
N THR A 97 19.23 6.19 -15.56
CA THR A 97 18.20 7.22 -15.44
C THR A 97 16.98 6.67 -14.71
N PHE A 98 16.19 7.54 -14.11
CA PHE A 98 14.94 7.13 -13.46
C PHE A 98 14.05 6.39 -14.48
N ARG A 99 13.57 5.23 -14.06
CA ARG A 99 12.61 4.43 -14.82
C ARG A 99 11.54 3.88 -13.88
N ARG A 100 10.35 3.76 -14.39
CA ARG A 100 9.25 3.10 -13.66
C ARG A 100 9.45 1.58 -13.73
N ALA A 101 9.27 0.90 -12.61
CA ALA A 101 9.41 -0.56 -12.53
C ALA A 101 8.48 -1.29 -13.51
N GLY A 102 7.26 -0.80 -13.70
CA GLY A 102 6.27 -1.31 -14.64
C GLY A 102 6.31 -0.66 -16.03
N GLY A 103 7.32 0.17 -16.33
CA GLY A 103 7.45 0.92 -17.59
C GLY A 103 6.45 2.08 -17.75
N THR A 104 5.24 1.94 -17.25
CA THR A 104 4.14 2.93 -17.27
C THR A 104 3.53 3.08 -15.88
N ILE A 105 2.70 4.11 -15.66
CA ILE A 105 1.93 4.26 -14.42
C ILE A 105 1.00 3.06 -14.20
N GLN A 106 0.37 2.58 -15.26
CA GLN A 106 -0.51 1.40 -15.20
C GLN A 106 0.28 0.14 -14.85
N GLY A 107 1.49 -0.02 -15.38
CA GLY A 107 2.37 -1.13 -15.04
C GLY A 107 2.85 -1.08 -13.58
N GLU A 108 3.14 0.09 -13.05
CA GLU A 108 3.45 0.27 -11.61
C GLU A 108 2.24 -0.05 -10.73
N LEU A 109 1.06 0.45 -11.12
CA LEU A 109 -0.18 0.15 -10.39
C LEU A 109 -0.43 -1.37 -10.35
N ALA A 110 -0.31 -2.05 -11.50
CA ALA A 110 -0.45 -3.50 -11.58
C ALA A 110 0.60 -4.22 -10.71
N ALA A 111 1.84 -3.74 -10.68
CA ALA A 111 2.89 -4.29 -9.83
C ALA A 111 2.56 -4.14 -8.33
N CYS A 112 2.02 -2.99 -7.91
CA CYS A 112 1.56 -2.77 -6.54
C CYS A 112 0.34 -3.63 -6.20
N GLN A 113 -0.61 -3.74 -7.12
CA GLN A 113 -1.84 -4.52 -6.92
C GLN A 113 -1.60 -6.03 -6.76
N ARG A 114 -0.43 -6.53 -7.14
CA ARG A 114 -0.03 -7.92 -6.85
C ARG A 114 0.20 -8.19 -5.37
N TYR A 115 0.42 -7.16 -4.57
CA TYR A 115 0.65 -7.26 -3.12
C TYR A 115 -0.56 -6.79 -2.34
N TYR A 116 -1.14 -5.69 -2.77
CA TYR A 116 -2.26 -5.05 -2.09
C TYR A 116 -3.10 -4.24 -3.06
N TYR A 117 -4.41 -4.33 -2.93
CA TYR A 117 -5.31 -3.39 -3.57
C TYR A 117 -6.45 -2.99 -2.61
N ARG A 118 -6.96 -1.81 -2.83
CA ARG A 118 -8.05 -1.24 -2.05
C ARG A 118 -9.08 -0.59 -2.96
N ILE A 119 -10.34 -0.88 -2.68
CA ILE A 119 -11.49 -0.24 -3.28
C ILE A 119 -12.02 0.75 -2.26
N SER A 120 -12.09 2.02 -2.63
CA SER A 120 -12.63 3.09 -1.78
C SER A 120 -13.36 4.11 -2.64
N ASP A 121 -14.21 4.92 -2.04
CA ASP A 121 -14.78 6.09 -2.71
C ASP A 121 -13.77 7.25 -2.65
N PRO A 122 -13.17 7.66 -3.78
CA PRO A 122 -12.18 8.73 -3.77
C PRO A 122 -12.81 10.12 -3.59
N ALA A 123 -14.12 10.27 -3.83
CA ALA A 123 -14.78 11.57 -3.81
C ALA A 123 -15.46 11.92 -2.47
N GLY A 124 -15.61 10.95 -1.58
CA GLY A 124 -16.21 11.15 -0.27
C GLY A 124 -17.67 11.64 -0.26
N THR A 125 -18.34 11.61 -1.43
CA THR A 125 -19.67 12.20 -1.63
C THR A 125 -20.74 11.18 -2.00
N GLN A 126 -20.36 9.96 -2.38
CA GLN A 126 -21.31 8.94 -2.79
C GLN A 126 -21.71 8.04 -1.63
N LEU A 127 -22.94 8.18 -1.23
CA LEU A 127 -23.56 7.48 -0.12
C LEU A 127 -23.57 5.94 -0.30
N TYR A 128 -23.48 5.48 -1.53
CA TYR A 128 -23.61 4.06 -1.92
C TYR A 128 -22.62 3.70 -3.03
N THR A 129 -21.39 4.16 -2.94
CA THR A 129 -20.37 3.70 -3.88
C THR A 129 -20.31 2.19 -3.83
N ALA A 130 -20.51 1.61 -4.99
CA ALA A 130 -20.41 0.18 -5.15
C ALA A 130 -18.97 -0.27 -4.84
N ILE A 131 -18.72 -0.65 -3.60
CA ILE A 131 -17.60 -1.52 -3.25
C ILE A 131 -17.92 -2.93 -3.82
N THR A 132 -18.87 -2.99 -4.71
CA THR A 132 -19.36 -4.18 -5.38
C THR A 132 -18.37 -4.65 -6.41
N VAL A 133 -17.32 -5.17 -5.91
CA VAL A 133 -16.61 -6.19 -6.66
C VAL A 133 -16.98 -7.56 -6.11
N LEU A 134 -17.86 -7.59 -5.11
CA LEU A 134 -18.39 -8.82 -4.57
C LEU A 134 -19.61 -9.22 -5.39
N HIS A 135 -19.41 -10.14 -6.32
CA HIS A 135 -20.48 -10.76 -7.09
C HIS A 135 -21.18 -11.82 -6.23
N ASP A 136 -22.45 -12.11 -6.52
CA ASP A 136 -23.24 -13.16 -5.90
C ASP A 136 -23.33 -13.07 -4.36
N ASN A 137 -23.61 -11.87 -3.85
CA ASN A 137 -23.83 -11.69 -2.42
C ASN A 137 -25.16 -12.32 -2.03
N SER A 138 -25.07 -13.48 -1.39
CA SER A 138 -26.23 -14.19 -0.83
C SER A 138 -26.02 -14.49 0.65
N ALA A 139 -27.08 -14.31 1.44
CA ALA A 139 -27.07 -14.71 2.83
C ALA A 139 -27.15 -16.24 2.93
N GLN A 140 -26.15 -16.85 3.54
CA GLN A 140 -26.13 -18.28 3.84
C GLN A 140 -27.03 -18.61 5.02
N ASN A 141 -27.03 -17.76 6.02
CA ASN A 141 -27.80 -17.88 7.24
C ASN A 141 -28.13 -16.48 7.80
N SER A 142 -28.57 -16.38 9.03
CA SER A 142 -28.96 -15.12 9.67
C SER A 142 -27.77 -14.20 10.02
N THR A 143 -26.53 -14.68 9.89
CA THR A 143 -25.34 -13.93 10.33
C THR A 143 -24.21 -13.89 9.29
N THR A 144 -24.34 -14.61 8.18
CA THR A 144 -23.27 -14.72 7.17
C THR A 144 -23.79 -14.45 5.76
N VAL A 145 -23.11 -13.54 5.08
CA VAL A 145 -23.30 -13.29 3.65
C VAL A 145 -22.00 -13.67 2.94
N TYR A 146 -22.11 -14.40 1.84
CA TYR A 146 -20.98 -14.67 0.96
C TYR A 146 -20.79 -13.54 -0.03
N GLY A 147 -19.54 -13.24 -0.34
CA GLY A 147 -19.17 -12.33 -1.40
C GLY A 147 -17.96 -12.84 -2.16
N VAL A 148 -17.95 -12.70 -3.47
CA VAL A 148 -16.84 -13.11 -4.34
C VAL A 148 -16.26 -11.87 -5.03
N THR A 149 -14.94 -11.75 -5.09
CA THR A 149 -14.27 -10.75 -5.90
C THR A 149 -13.17 -11.35 -6.75
N SER A 150 -12.99 -10.78 -7.94
CA SER A 150 -11.81 -11.02 -8.76
C SER A 150 -10.75 -9.97 -8.45
N ASN A 151 -9.50 -10.38 -8.35
CA ASN A 151 -8.39 -9.47 -8.17
C ASN A 151 -8.12 -8.69 -9.47
N PRO A 152 -7.79 -7.41 -9.41
CA PRO A 152 -7.55 -6.59 -10.61
C PRO A 152 -6.38 -7.09 -11.46
N VAL A 153 -5.42 -7.77 -10.81
CA VAL A 153 -4.31 -8.52 -11.42
C VAL A 153 -4.07 -9.77 -10.58
N PRO A 154 -3.45 -10.83 -11.15
CA PRO A 154 -3.05 -11.98 -10.35
C PRO A 154 -2.15 -11.53 -9.18
N MET A 155 -2.55 -11.83 -7.95
CA MET A 155 -1.76 -11.48 -6.78
C MET A 155 -0.48 -12.33 -6.71
N ARG A 156 0.48 -11.88 -5.93
CA ARG A 156 1.79 -12.53 -5.76
C ARG A 156 1.65 -13.93 -5.13
N THR A 157 0.80 -14.00 -4.11
CA THR A 157 0.38 -15.24 -3.42
C THR A 157 -1.12 -15.17 -3.23
N THR A 158 -1.73 -16.22 -2.73
CA THR A 158 -3.09 -16.15 -2.21
C THR A 158 -3.20 -15.09 -1.12
N PRO A 159 -4.26 -14.27 -1.10
CA PRO A 159 -4.43 -13.24 -0.10
C PRO A 159 -4.38 -13.80 1.33
N THR A 160 -3.69 -13.10 2.20
CA THR A 160 -3.51 -13.51 3.61
C THR A 160 -4.36 -12.70 4.57
N SER A 161 -4.79 -11.51 4.17
CA SER A 161 -5.59 -10.62 5.03
C SER A 161 -6.51 -9.71 4.24
N THR A 162 -7.53 -9.21 4.94
CA THR A 162 -8.46 -8.21 4.46
C THR A 162 -8.52 -7.05 5.44
N GLU A 163 -8.79 -5.86 4.91
CA GLU A 163 -9.15 -4.70 5.71
C GLU A 163 -10.45 -4.07 5.19
N PHE A 164 -11.23 -3.48 6.07
CA PHE A 164 -12.47 -2.83 5.66
C PHE A 164 -12.90 -1.76 6.66
N SER A 165 -13.71 -0.83 6.18
CA SER A 165 -14.36 0.16 7.03
C SER A 165 -15.70 0.56 6.41
N ASN A 166 -16.70 0.77 7.25
CA ASN A 166 -17.99 1.35 6.89
C ASN A 166 -18.65 0.72 5.65
N ILE A 167 -18.63 -0.60 5.53
CA ILE A 167 -19.30 -1.33 4.47
C ILE A 167 -20.57 -2.02 4.99
N ALA A 168 -21.56 -2.20 4.13
CA ALA A 168 -22.81 -2.86 4.47
C ALA A 168 -23.30 -3.77 3.35
N PHE A 169 -24.00 -4.84 3.71
CA PHE A 169 -24.80 -5.62 2.79
C PHE A 169 -26.13 -4.89 2.55
N HIS A 170 -26.37 -4.51 1.32
CA HIS A 170 -27.58 -3.85 0.87
C HIS A 170 -28.50 -4.85 0.17
N ARG A 171 -29.53 -5.27 0.87
CA ARG A 171 -30.53 -6.18 0.32
C ARG A 171 -31.34 -5.47 -0.77
N ASN A 172 -31.88 -6.25 -1.72
CA ASN A 172 -32.58 -5.69 -2.89
C ASN A 172 -33.85 -4.87 -2.56
N ASP A 173 -34.39 -4.99 -1.36
CA ASP A 173 -35.50 -4.19 -0.87
C ASP A 173 -35.08 -2.81 -0.26
N GLY A 174 -33.80 -2.50 -0.30
CA GLY A 174 -33.27 -1.26 0.24
C GLY A 174 -32.76 -1.33 1.69
N THR A 175 -32.90 -2.48 2.37
CA THR A 175 -32.43 -2.63 3.76
C THR A 175 -30.93 -2.79 3.81
N LEU A 176 -30.29 -2.03 4.71
CA LEU A 176 -28.83 -2.09 4.96
C LEU A 176 -28.53 -2.90 6.23
N PHE A 177 -27.56 -3.79 6.12
CA PHE A 177 -27.01 -4.55 7.23
C PHE A 177 -25.52 -4.26 7.33
N ALA A 178 -25.08 -3.60 8.41
CA ALA A 178 -23.68 -3.30 8.61
C ALA A 178 -22.84 -4.59 8.70
N ILE A 179 -21.70 -4.59 8.03
CA ILE A 179 -20.74 -5.70 8.10
C ILE A 179 -19.82 -5.46 9.28
N SER A 180 -19.75 -6.42 10.18
CA SER A 180 -18.95 -6.35 11.42
C SER A 180 -17.62 -7.10 11.33
N ALA A 181 -17.49 -8.06 10.41
CA ALA A 181 -16.24 -8.76 10.14
C ALA A 181 -16.21 -9.25 8.68
N VAL A 182 -14.99 -9.38 8.15
CA VAL A 182 -14.71 -9.97 6.85
C VAL A 182 -13.59 -10.99 7.02
N THR A 183 -13.80 -12.20 6.54
CA THR A 183 -12.77 -13.26 6.51
C THR A 183 -12.69 -13.88 5.15
N ILE A 184 -11.48 -14.26 4.73
CA ILE A 184 -11.26 -15.00 3.49
C ILE A 184 -11.70 -16.45 3.72
N ASP A 185 -12.40 -17.03 2.74
CA ASP A 185 -12.73 -18.45 2.77
C ASP A 185 -11.55 -19.27 2.21
N PRO A 186 -10.84 -20.03 3.05
CA PRO A 186 -9.61 -20.70 2.64
C PRO A 186 -9.84 -21.82 1.61
N ALA A 187 -11.09 -22.29 1.43
CA ALA A 187 -11.41 -23.33 0.46
C ALA A 187 -11.52 -22.80 -0.98
N THR A 188 -11.70 -21.49 -1.14
CA THR A 188 -11.94 -20.85 -2.45
C THR A 188 -10.90 -19.78 -2.78
N ASP A 189 -9.90 -19.60 -1.92
CA ASP A 189 -8.90 -18.57 -2.07
C ASP A 189 -7.91 -18.88 -3.20
N SER A 190 -7.62 -17.88 -4.01
CA SER A 190 -6.67 -17.98 -5.12
C SER A 190 -6.00 -16.63 -5.42
N ILE A 191 -4.94 -16.67 -6.21
CA ILE A 191 -4.27 -15.44 -6.70
C ILE A 191 -5.17 -14.63 -7.65
N LEU A 192 -6.20 -15.20 -8.21
CA LEU A 192 -7.11 -14.57 -9.19
C LEU A 192 -8.35 -13.96 -8.54
N GLY A 193 -8.70 -14.41 -7.35
CA GLY A 193 -9.87 -13.96 -6.62
C GLY A 193 -10.19 -14.87 -5.45
N SER A 194 -11.05 -14.40 -4.56
CA SER A 194 -11.38 -15.10 -3.32
C SER A 194 -12.85 -14.94 -2.98
N MET A 195 -13.39 -15.90 -2.24
CA MET A 195 -14.67 -15.75 -1.57
C MET A 195 -14.45 -15.24 -0.15
N TYR A 196 -15.36 -14.40 0.29
CA TYR A 196 -15.31 -13.78 1.62
C TYR A 196 -16.56 -14.12 2.40
N ASN A 197 -16.38 -14.46 3.66
CA ASN A 197 -17.43 -14.56 4.65
C ASN A 197 -17.61 -13.21 5.33
N LEU A 198 -18.77 -12.58 5.11
CA LEU A 198 -19.12 -11.27 5.65
C LEU A 198 -20.06 -11.48 6.83
N THR A 199 -19.63 -11.12 8.03
CA THR A 199 -20.47 -11.21 9.22
C THR A 199 -21.43 -10.02 9.28
N VAL A 200 -22.70 -10.32 9.35
CA VAL A 200 -23.82 -9.37 9.48
C VAL A 200 -24.78 -9.84 10.56
N SER A 201 -25.82 -9.10 10.86
CA SER A 201 -26.89 -9.58 11.73
C SER A 201 -28.28 -9.23 11.16
N GLY A 202 -29.25 -10.13 11.35
CA GLY A 202 -30.63 -9.88 10.98
C GLY A 202 -31.00 -10.16 9.53
N VAL A 203 -30.10 -10.76 8.74
CA VAL A 203 -30.42 -11.27 7.39
C VAL A 203 -31.14 -12.60 7.47
N THR A 204 -31.76 -13.01 6.37
CA THR A 204 -32.39 -14.33 6.23
C THR A 204 -31.69 -15.11 5.15
N ALA A 205 -31.50 -16.42 5.35
CA ALA A 205 -30.91 -17.29 4.35
C ALA A 205 -31.64 -17.12 2.99
N GLY A 206 -30.85 -17.02 1.92
CA GLY A 206 -31.38 -16.75 0.57
C GLY A 206 -31.61 -15.27 0.25
N ASN A 207 -31.42 -14.33 1.19
CA ASN A 207 -31.43 -12.92 0.84
C ASN A 207 -30.28 -12.63 -0.16
N VAL A 208 -30.59 -11.90 -1.21
CA VAL A 208 -29.65 -11.44 -2.23
C VAL A 208 -29.50 -9.95 -2.19
N GLY A 209 -28.31 -9.44 -2.52
CA GLY A 209 -28.02 -8.03 -2.46
C GLY A 209 -26.62 -7.69 -2.98
N ARG A 210 -26.08 -6.61 -2.52
CA ARG A 210 -24.75 -6.11 -2.90
C ARG A 210 -24.05 -5.52 -1.68
N VAL A 211 -22.74 -5.48 -1.70
CA VAL A 211 -21.95 -4.80 -0.67
C VAL A 211 -21.62 -3.40 -1.14
N LEU A 212 -21.91 -2.41 -0.31
CA LEU A 212 -21.77 -1.00 -0.59
C LEU A 212 -21.10 -0.29 0.58
N GLY A 213 -20.61 0.94 0.33
CA GLY A 213 -20.30 1.87 1.40
C GLY A 213 -21.58 2.15 2.20
N ASN A 214 -21.51 2.04 3.52
CA ASN A 214 -22.64 2.25 4.41
C ASN A 214 -22.90 3.75 4.63
N ASN A 215 -23.26 4.46 3.59
CA ASN A 215 -23.51 5.91 3.60
C ASN A 215 -22.36 6.71 4.27
N ASN A 216 -21.13 6.33 4.00
CA ASN A 216 -19.94 6.87 4.66
C ASN A 216 -18.80 7.05 3.67
N SER A 217 -18.23 8.26 3.64
CA SER A 217 -17.08 8.62 2.78
C SER A 217 -15.79 7.89 3.12
N GLY A 218 -15.70 7.33 4.32
CA GLY A 218 -14.58 6.48 4.75
C GLY A 218 -14.77 5.00 4.46
N ALA A 219 -15.75 4.62 3.62
CA ALA A 219 -15.97 3.23 3.26
C ALA A 219 -14.87 2.70 2.36
N TYR A 220 -14.35 1.53 2.68
CA TYR A 220 -13.37 0.84 1.85
C TYR A 220 -13.35 -0.67 2.12
N PHE A 221 -12.78 -1.37 1.16
CA PHE A 221 -12.43 -2.79 1.25
C PHE A 221 -11.06 -3.00 0.60
N GLY A 222 -10.15 -3.64 1.30
CA GLY A 222 -8.80 -3.93 0.84
C GLY A 222 -8.43 -5.40 1.02
N VAL A 223 -7.55 -5.86 0.16
CA VAL A 223 -7.04 -7.24 0.14
C VAL A 223 -5.52 -7.20 0.07
N SER A 224 -4.85 -7.98 0.91
CA SER A 224 -3.40 -8.06 1.00
C SER A 224 -2.91 -9.49 0.78
N ALA A 225 -1.84 -9.59 -0.02
CA ALA A 225 -1.03 -10.79 -0.25
C ALA A 225 0.44 -10.51 0.14
N GLU A 226 0.64 -9.66 1.13
CA GLU A 226 1.96 -9.46 1.76
C GLU A 226 2.32 -10.68 2.62
N LEU A 227 3.62 -10.83 2.90
CA LEU A 227 4.18 -11.95 3.67
C LEU A 227 3.81 -11.85 5.14
#